data_a25f008650a381c3616a90fe481a50bc
#
_entry.id   a25f008650a381c3616a90fe481a50bc
#
_cell.length_a   1.000
_cell.length_b   1.000
_cell.length_c   1.000
_cell.angle_alpha   90.00
_cell.angle_beta   90.00
_cell.angle_gamma   90.00
#
_symmetry.space_group_name_H-M   'P 1'
#
loop_
_entity.id
_entity.type
_entity.pdbx_description
1 polymer ?
#
loop_
_entity_poly.entity_id
_entity_poly.type
_entity_poly.pdbx_seq_one_letter_code
_entity_poly.pdbx_strand_id
1 'polypeptide(L)'
;MAMVQTRCRAMFRRQAPNLPSPHTACVIGAGISGSSTARALAELGWQVTVIDSGHFGASSLPLGLISPHTSKDDGALSQLSRLGLERMQVAMRTYLSKGVDWSPSGVMTYPRTGTVTEANTTWHPNAAWIKPSALTRALLEHPAIQVVRDTVVDGLRFESETQSWQVLGSGSRLAQAEHVVLAAGPGCTHLLAIATSSTAAVTATPTSTPEAPATPAAPFDAIRGQVTWGFMAETPDAPLPSTPINGRGSFVPHVPTPEGDAWFLGSTYDRTHPHLGVTEEDHAFNLNRLAELYPDTAQALAPVVSRHARGWVGVRCTLHDRLPLVGAVADAPTGLWINSAMGSRGLTLGLLCSEILVAQMTSQPSPVDAHLVRAISSQRFAEKAKAKMQRT
;
A
#
# COMPACT_ATOMS: atom_id res chain seq x y z
N MET A 1 -9.55 -18.58 -23.68
CA MET A 1 -8.76 -18.57 -22.42
C MET A 1 -7.26 -18.50 -22.64
N ALA A 2 -6.65 -19.14 -23.63
CA ALA A 2 -5.20 -19.11 -23.88
C ALA A 2 -4.61 -17.73 -24.29
N MET A 3 -5.35 -16.88 -24.99
CA MET A 3 -4.87 -15.55 -25.46
C MET A 3 -4.73 -14.49 -24.36
N VAL A 4 -5.49 -14.58 -23.27
CA VAL A 4 -5.42 -13.60 -22.16
C VAL A 4 -4.24 -13.92 -21.22
N GLN A 5 -3.93 -15.20 -21.03
CA GLN A 5 -2.73 -15.60 -20.27
C GLN A 5 -1.43 -15.18 -20.97
N THR A 6 -1.42 -15.12 -22.30
CA THR A 6 -0.25 -14.69 -23.07
C THR A 6 0.02 -13.18 -22.94
N ARG A 7 -1.01 -12.34 -22.79
CA ARG A 7 -0.82 -10.88 -22.63
C ARG A 7 -0.30 -10.48 -21.23
N CYS A 8 -0.67 -11.15 -20.17
CA CYS A 8 -0.07 -10.90 -18.84
C CYS A 8 1.40 -11.33 -18.79
N ARG A 9 1.76 -12.48 -19.42
CA ARG A 9 3.16 -12.86 -19.58
C ARG A 9 3.96 -11.88 -20.43
N ALA A 10 3.32 -11.21 -21.40
CA ALA A 10 3.98 -10.24 -22.29
C ALA A 10 4.23 -8.88 -21.61
N MET A 11 3.51 -8.49 -20.54
CA MET A 11 3.79 -7.24 -19.82
C MET A 11 5.11 -7.30 -19.04
N PHE A 12 5.51 -8.47 -18.56
CA PHE A 12 6.80 -8.68 -17.85
C PHE A 12 7.86 -9.39 -18.71
N ARG A 13 7.50 -9.98 -19.87
CA ARG A 13 8.42 -10.57 -20.84
C ARG A 13 8.92 -9.54 -21.86
N ARG A 14 9.59 -8.49 -21.40
CA ARG A 14 10.67 -7.93 -22.23
C ARG A 14 11.92 -8.72 -21.86
N GLN A 15 12.58 -9.30 -22.86
CA GLN A 15 13.81 -10.05 -22.73
C GLN A 15 14.72 -9.31 -21.75
N ALA A 16 15.00 -9.95 -20.60
CA ALA A 16 16.05 -9.47 -19.73
C ALA A 16 17.34 -9.45 -20.55
N PRO A 17 18.08 -8.32 -20.58
CA PRO A 17 19.44 -8.34 -21.10
C PRO A 17 20.18 -9.44 -20.31
N ASN A 18 21.20 -10.08 -20.93
CA ASN A 18 22.06 -11.08 -20.29
C ASN A 18 22.60 -10.51 -18.98
N LEU A 19 21.89 -10.76 -17.88
CA LEU A 19 22.31 -10.34 -16.55
C LEU A 19 23.29 -11.38 -16.01
N PRO A 20 24.45 -10.96 -15.49
CA PRO A 20 25.30 -11.84 -14.71
C PRO A 20 24.50 -12.32 -13.48
N SER A 21 24.87 -13.42 -12.87
CA SER A 21 24.29 -14.11 -11.72
C SER A 21 23.04 -13.49 -11.07
N PRO A 22 22.00 -14.22 -10.71
CA PRO A 22 20.70 -13.64 -10.36
C PRO A 22 20.89 -12.54 -9.32
N HIS A 23 20.49 -11.30 -9.67
CA HIS A 23 20.49 -10.19 -8.73
C HIS A 23 19.68 -10.54 -7.49
N THR A 24 20.11 -10.03 -6.35
CA THR A 24 19.47 -10.28 -5.06
C THR A 24 18.80 -9.03 -4.50
N ALA A 25 17.61 -9.20 -3.97
CA ALA A 25 16.91 -8.13 -3.26
C ALA A 25 16.33 -8.62 -1.94
N CYS A 26 16.35 -7.75 -0.92
CA CYS A 26 15.59 -7.92 0.31
C CYS A 26 14.50 -6.85 0.37
N VAL A 27 13.23 -7.27 0.48
CA VAL A 27 12.08 -6.38 0.61
C VAL A 27 11.59 -6.43 2.05
N ILE A 28 11.55 -5.29 2.73
CA ILE A 28 11.12 -5.20 4.12
C ILE A 28 9.66 -4.74 4.16
N GLY A 29 8.76 -5.65 4.52
CA GLY A 29 7.31 -5.52 4.52
C GLY A 29 6.63 -6.32 3.41
N ALA A 30 5.65 -7.17 3.76
CA ALA A 30 4.86 -8.02 2.86
C ALA A 30 3.48 -7.44 2.51
N GLY A 31 3.26 -6.15 2.77
CA GLY A 31 2.06 -5.43 2.34
C GLY A 31 2.00 -5.30 0.82
N ILE A 32 0.95 -4.61 0.30
CA ILE A 32 0.74 -4.50 -1.16
C ILE A 32 1.96 -3.94 -1.90
N SER A 33 2.66 -2.94 -1.34
CA SER A 33 3.86 -2.37 -1.97
C SER A 33 5.01 -3.39 -2.03
N GLY A 34 5.26 -4.10 -0.90
CA GLY A 34 6.37 -5.05 -0.84
C GLY A 34 6.10 -6.31 -1.65
N SER A 35 4.91 -6.90 -1.54
CA SER A 35 4.55 -8.10 -2.31
C SER A 35 4.54 -7.84 -3.82
N SER A 36 4.05 -6.67 -4.25
CA SER A 36 4.08 -6.28 -5.67
C SER A 36 5.51 -6.06 -6.17
N THR A 37 6.37 -5.41 -5.36
CA THR A 37 7.78 -5.20 -5.71
C THR A 37 8.53 -6.53 -5.78
N ALA A 38 8.36 -7.40 -4.78
CA ALA A 38 8.97 -8.73 -4.76
C ALA A 38 8.57 -9.56 -5.99
N ARG A 39 7.28 -9.55 -6.33
CA ARG A 39 6.77 -10.24 -7.52
C ARG A 39 7.37 -9.70 -8.81
N ALA A 40 7.41 -8.39 -8.99
CA ALA A 40 7.94 -7.75 -10.19
C ALA A 40 9.45 -8.05 -10.37
N LEU A 41 10.23 -8.02 -9.30
CA LEU A 41 11.65 -8.41 -9.32
C LEU A 41 11.84 -9.90 -9.63
N ALA A 42 11.07 -10.77 -9.00
CA ALA A 42 11.14 -12.22 -9.22
C ALA A 42 10.79 -12.61 -10.67
N GLU A 43 9.84 -11.93 -11.30
CA GLU A 43 9.50 -12.16 -12.71
C GLU A 43 10.60 -11.70 -13.68
N LEU A 44 11.52 -10.84 -13.22
CA LEU A 44 12.75 -10.50 -13.94
C LEU A 44 13.92 -11.44 -13.64
N GLY A 45 13.71 -12.50 -12.85
CA GLY A 45 14.71 -13.50 -12.52
C GLY A 45 15.57 -13.19 -11.28
N TRP A 46 15.19 -12.18 -10.48
CA TRP A 46 15.87 -11.85 -9.23
C TRP A 46 15.53 -12.87 -8.14
N GLN A 47 16.46 -13.11 -7.24
CA GLN A 47 16.20 -13.84 -5.99
C GLN A 47 15.78 -12.83 -4.93
N VAL A 48 14.60 -13.00 -4.36
CA VAL A 48 14.00 -12.02 -3.46
C VAL A 48 13.71 -12.63 -2.09
N THR A 49 14.25 -12.02 -1.03
CA THR A 49 13.84 -12.31 0.35
C THR A 49 12.89 -11.24 0.82
N VAL A 50 11.70 -11.61 1.26
CA VAL A 50 10.73 -10.70 1.87
C VAL A 50 10.72 -10.93 3.38
N ILE A 51 10.92 -9.89 4.18
CA ILE A 51 10.88 -9.97 5.65
C ILE A 51 9.72 -9.12 6.14
N ASP A 52 8.82 -9.72 6.92
CA ASP A 52 7.63 -9.05 7.45
C ASP A 52 7.45 -9.32 8.94
N SER A 53 7.14 -8.26 9.68
CA SER A 53 6.95 -8.33 11.14
C SER A 53 5.61 -8.91 11.57
N GLY A 54 4.68 -9.12 10.65
CA GLY A 54 3.32 -9.58 10.97
C GLY A 54 2.40 -8.54 11.62
N HIS A 55 2.89 -7.30 11.85
CA HIS A 55 2.13 -6.28 12.59
C HIS A 55 1.20 -5.46 11.68
N PHE A 56 -0.04 -5.35 12.06
CA PHE A 56 -1.12 -4.38 11.71
C PHE A 56 -0.97 -3.56 10.41
N GLY A 57 -0.41 -4.13 9.36
CA GLY A 57 -0.28 -3.46 8.07
C GLY A 57 -1.65 -3.20 7.42
N ALA A 58 -1.83 -2.06 6.77
CA ALA A 58 -3.07 -1.70 6.09
C ALA A 58 -3.51 -2.73 5.01
N SER A 59 -2.60 -3.55 4.52
CA SER A 59 -2.88 -4.60 3.52
C SER A 59 -3.47 -5.88 4.11
N SER A 60 -3.56 -6.02 5.44
CA SER A 60 -4.33 -7.09 6.09
C SER A 60 -5.82 -6.77 6.23
N LEU A 61 -6.27 -5.63 5.69
CA LEU A 61 -7.68 -5.24 5.59
C LEU A 61 -8.52 -6.40 5.05
N PRO A 62 -9.63 -6.77 5.72
CA PRO A 62 -10.46 -7.90 5.28
C PRO A 62 -11.12 -7.64 3.92
N LEU A 63 -11.48 -6.39 3.64
CA LEU A 63 -12.06 -5.98 2.37
C LEU A 63 -11.68 -4.54 2.02
N GLY A 64 -11.29 -4.29 0.77
CA GLY A 64 -11.03 -2.96 0.24
C GLY A 64 -11.83 -2.66 -1.01
N LEU A 65 -12.13 -1.38 -1.23
CA LEU A 65 -12.68 -0.89 -2.49
C LEU A 65 -11.56 -0.35 -3.38
N ILE A 66 -11.69 -0.62 -4.66
CA ILE A 66 -10.80 -0.10 -5.71
C ILE A 66 -11.65 0.77 -6.62
N SER A 67 -11.38 2.08 -6.61
CA SER A 67 -12.00 3.05 -7.51
C SER A 67 -11.00 4.12 -7.91
N PRO A 68 -11.13 4.76 -9.06
CA PRO A 68 -10.24 5.84 -9.46
C PRO A 68 -10.42 7.05 -8.54
N HIS A 69 -9.32 7.74 -8.27
CA HIS A 69 -9.40 9.09 -7.69
C HIS A 69 -9.65 10.07 -8.82
N THR A 70 -10.60 10.96 -8.64
CA THR A 70 -10.91 12.04 -9.58
C THR A 70 -10.74 13.39 -8.90
N SER A 71 -10.09 14.33 -9.58
CA SER A 71 -9.98 15.73 -9.18
C SER A 71 -10.26 16.64 -10.37
N LYS A 72 -10.71 17.86 -10.14
CA LYS A 72 -11.06 18.81 -11.21
C LYS A 72 -9.88 19.22 -12.07
N ASP A 73 -8.69 19.25 -11.48
CA ASP A 73 -7.42 19.64 -12.11
C ASP A 73 -6.69 18.47 -12.80
N ASP A 74 -7.24 17.26 -12.72
CA ASP A 74 -6.61 16.04 -13.20
C ASP A 74 -5.14 15.88 -12.79
N GLY A 75 -4.82 16.27 -11.55
CA GLY A 75 -3.47 16.24 -11.01
C GLY A 75 -2.82 14.85 -11.02
N ALA A 76 -1.53 14.79 -10.70
CA ALA A 76 -0.74 13.56 -10.75
C ALA A 76 -1.39 12.36 -10.03
N LEU A 77 -2.05 12.60 -8.89
CA LEU A 77 -2.75 11.53 -8.16
C LEU A 77 -3.91 10.94 -8.97
N SER A 78 -4.68 11.75 -9.68
CA SER A 78 -5.79 11.29 -10.53
C SER A 78 -5.28 10.45 -11.70
N GLN A 79 -4.22 10.92 -12.35
CA GLN A 79 -3.59 10.21 -13.48
C GLN A 79 -2.99 8.88 -13.05
N LEU A 80 -2.18 8.86 -11.98
CA LEU A 80 -1.62 7.63 -11.39
C LEU A 80 -2.71 6.66 -10.94
N SER A 81 -3.81 7.17 -10.38
CA SER A 81 -4.92 6.34 -9.91
C SER A 81 -5.64 5.61 -11.06
N ARG A 82 -5.84 6.25 -12.21
CA ARG A 82 -6.41 5.59 -13.39
C ARG A 82 -5.49 4.49 -13.91
N LEU A 83 -4.20 4.79 -14.10
CA LEU A 83 -3.21 3.82 -14.56
C LEU A 83 -3.05 2.65 -13.58
N GLY A 84 -3.05 2.95 -12.27
CA GLY A 84 -2.96 1.94 -11.23
C GLY A 84 -4.20 1.04 -11.15
N LEU A 85 -5.40 1.59 -11.39
CA LEU A 85 -6.62 0.80 -11.50
C LEU A 85 -6.55 -0.24 -12.63
N GLU A 86 -6.03 0.14 -13.79
CA GLU A 86 -5.82 -0.78 -14.92
C GLU A 86 -4.88 -1.94 -14.53
N ARG A 87 -3.77 -1.64 -13.84
CA ARG A 87 -2.83 -2.67 -13.35
C ARG A 87 -3.50 -3.60 -12.35
N MET A 88 -4.26 -3.03 -11.41
CA MET A 88 -4.98 -3.81 -10.41
C MET A 88 -6.05 -4.72 -11.04
N GLN A 89 -6.78 -4.26 -12.04
CA GLN A 89 -7.75 -5.09 -12.77
C GLN A 89 -7.09 -6.28 -13.47
N VAL A 90 -5.90 -6.09 -14.03
CA VAL A 90 -5.12 -7.20 -14.61
C VAL A 90 -4.70 -8.18 -13.52
N ALA A 91 -4.16 -7.69 -12.41
CA ALA A 91 -3.70 -8.54 -11.30
C ALA A 91 -4.85 -9.35 -10.68
N MET A 92 -6.01 -8.73 -10.44
CA MET A 92 -7.18 -9.45 -9.92
C MET A 92 -7.59 -10.61 -10.83
N ARG A 93 -7.64 -10.41 -12.14
CA ARG A 93 -7.99 -11.47 -13.10
C ARG A 93 -6.93 -12.57 -13.19
N THR A 94 -5.68 -12.22 -12.92
CA THR A 94 -4.53 -13.14 -13.05
C THR A 94 -4.34 -14.00 -11.80
N TYR A 95 -4.49 -13.40 -10.63
CA TYR A 95 -4.07 -14.01 -9.37
C TYR A 95 -5.21 -14.40 -8.45
N LEU A 96 -6.44 -13.91 -8.70
CA LEU A 96 -7.53 -14.05 -7.74
C LEU A 96 -8.77 -14.72 -8.33
N SER A 97 -9.55 -15.36 -7.46
CA SER A 97 -10.82 -16.01 -7.80
C SER A 97 -11.96 -15.00 -7.77
N LYS A 98 -12.55 -14.73 -8.97
CA LYS A 98 -13.72 -13.84 -9.10
C LYS A 98 -14.89 -14.40 -8.31
N GLY A 99 -15.59 -13.54 -7.58
CA GLY A 99 -16.72 -13.88 -6.72
C GLY A 99 -16.33 -14.40 -5.33
N VAL A 100 -15.04 -14.71 -5.11
CA VAL A 100 -14.51 -15.18 -3.82
C VAL A 100 -13.54 -14.16 -3.24
N ASP A 101 -12.51 -13.80 -4.00
CA ASP A 101 -11.45 -12.88 -3.55
C ASP A 101 -11.68 -11.45 -4.04
N TRP A 102 -12.46 -11.27 -5.09
CA TRP A 102 -12.82 -9.97 -5.66
C TRP A 102 -14.09 -10.05 -6.50
N SER A 103 -14.74 -8.90 -6.70
CA SER A 103 -15.88 -8.80 -7.63
C SER A 103 -15.86 -7.48 -8.38
N PRO A 104 -16.18 -7.47 -9.70
CA PRO A 104 -16.38 -6.26 -10.51
C PRO A 104 -17.75 -5.64 -10.20
N SER A 105 -17.96 -5.26 -8.94
CA SER A 105 -19.25 -4.81 -8.41
C SER A 105 -19.65 -3.42 -8.87
N GLY A 106 -18.71 -2.66 -9.46
CA GLY A 106 -18.83 -1.21 -9.53
C GLY A 106 -18.82 -0.58 -8.12
N VAL A 107 -18.81 0.74 -8.07
CA VAL A 107 -18.92 1.51 -6.81
C VAL A 107 -19.66 2.81 -7.09
N MET A 108 -20.68 3.12 -6.28
CA MET A 108 -21.30 4.43 -6.24
C MET A 108 -20.52 5.33 -5.29
N THR A 109 -20.01 6.46 -5.77
CA THR A 109 -19.26 7.41 -4.96
C THR A 109 -20.10 8.66 -4.68
N TYR A 110 -20.24 8.98 -3.41
CA TYR A 110 -20.96 10.13 -2.89
C TYR A 110 -19.98 11.24 -2.45
N PRO A 111 -20.43 12.51 -2.40
CA PRO A 111 -19.59 13.61 -1.88
C PRO A 111 -19.28 13.37 -0.41
N ARG A 112 -18.06 13.73 -0.01
CA ARG A 112 -17.61 13.55 1.38
C ARG A 112 -18.30 14.48 2.37
N THR A 113 -18.77 15.61 1.90
CA THR A 113 -19.45 16.66 2.69
C THR A 113 -20.52 17.33 1.85
N GLY A 114 -21.46 18.00 2.50
CA GLY A 114 -22.53 18.75 1.84
C GLY A 114 -23.70 17.88 1.39
N THR A 115 -24.63 18.47 0.67
CA THR A 115 -25.84 17.80 0.19
C THR A 115 -25.51 16.84 -0.95
N VAL A 116 -26.09 15.64 -0.90
CA VAL A 116 -25.99 14.66 -2.00
C VAL A 116 -26.95 15.06 -3.12
N THR A 117 -26.44 15.11 -4.33
CA THR A 117 -27.21 15.37 -5.56
C THR A 117 -26.73 14.40 -6.66
N GLU A 118 -27.54 14.22 -7.69
CA GLU A 118 -27.10 13.44 -8.86
C GLU A 118 -25.81 14.00 -9.49
N ALA A 119 -25.69 15.33 -9.54
CA ALA A 119 -24.54 16.02 -10.14
C ALA A 119 -23.20 15.78 -9.40
N ASN A 120 -23.25 15.43 -8.10
CA ASN A 120 -22.05 15.14 -7.31
C ASN A 120 -21.93 13.67 -6.85
N THR A 121 -22.77 12.82 -7.41
CA THR A 121 -22.72 11.36 -7.23
C THR A 121 -22.17 10.73 -8.52
N THR A 122 -21.21 9.81 -8.38
CA THR A 122 -20.53 9.22 -9.54
C THR A 122 -20.56 7.70 -9.47
N TRP A 123 -21.06 7.09 -10.55
CA TRP A 123 -20.94 5.65 -10.74
C TRP A 123 -19.60 5.29 -11.41
N HIS A 124 -18.87 4.36 -10.80
CA HIS A 124 -17.61 3.83 -11.32
C HIS A 124 -17.80 2.37 -11.74
N PRO A 125 -18.14 2.08 -13.01
CA PRO A 125 -18.45 0.71 -13.46
C PRO A 125 -17.25 -0.24 -13.40
N ASN A 126 -16.05 0.31 -13.51
CA ASN A 126 -14.79 -0.43 -13.47
C ASN A 126 -14.20 -0.60 -12.06
N ALA A 127 -14.89 -0.09 -11.04
CA ALA A 127 -14.52 -0.28 -9.66
C ALA A 127 -14.86 -1.70 -9.18
N ALA A 128 -14.24 -2.12 -8.08
CA ALA A 128 -14.40 -3.47 -7.55
C ALA A 128 -14.21 -3.47 -6.03
N TRP A 129 -14.69 -4.51 -5.37
CA TRP A 129 -14.18 -4.88 -4.07
C TRP A 129 -13.15 -6.01 -4.20
N ILE A 130 -12.20 -6.07 -3.26
CA ILE A 130 -11.13 -7.05 -3.22
C ILE A 130 -10.78 -7.41 -1.77
N LYS A 131 -10.32 -8.64 -1.53
CA LYS A 131 -9.64 -9.07 -0.30
C LYS A 131 -8.13 -8.85 -0.45
N PRO A 132 -7.54 -7.81 0.16
CA PRO A 132 -6.14 -7.46 -0.08
C PRO A 132 -5.16 -8.56 0.34
N SER A 133 -5.47 -9.29 1.42
CA SER A 133 -4.65 -10.40 1.91
C SER A 133 -4.55 -11.56 0.91
N ALA A 134 -5.61 -11.83 0.14
CA ALA A 134 -5.56 -12.82 -0.94
C ALA A 134 -4.59 -12.38 -2.05
N LEU A 135 -4.61 -11.10 -2.43
CA LEU A 135 -3.70 -10.57 -3.44
C LEU A 135 -2.24 -10.60 -2.97
N THR A 136 -1.95 -10.10 -1.77
CA THR A 136 -0.56 -10.08 -1.27
C THR A 136 0.02 -11.47 -1.14
N ARG A 137 -0.78 -12.46 -0.71
CA ARG A 137 -0.39 -13.86 -0.66
C ARG A 137 -0.07 -14.40 -2.06
N ALA A 138 -0.97 -14.22 -3.02
CA ALA A 138 -0.79 -14.72 -4.39
C ALA A 138 0.41 -14.08 -5.11
N LEU A 139 0.71 -12.80 -4.84
CA LEU A 139 1.89 -12.11 -5.37
C LEU A 139 3.20 -12.70 -4.80
N LEU A 140 3.20 -13.17 -3.56
CA LEU A 140 4.35 -13.79 -2.91
C LEU A 140 4.55 -15.26 -3.28
N GLU A 141 3.58 -15.91 -3.91
CA GLU A 141 3.68 -17.30 -4.39
C GLU A 141 4.50 -17.37 -5.67
N HIS A 142 5.83 -17.34 -5.53
CA HIS A 142 6.78 -17.46 -6.64
C HIS A 142 8.05 -18.18 -6.18
N PRO A 143 8.63 -19.11 -6.97
CA PRO A 143 9.79 -19.91 -6.55
C PRO A 143 11.04 -19.10 -6.24
N ALA A 144 11.19 -17.90 -6.81
CA ALA A 144 12.31 -17.00 -6.53
C ALA A 144 12.04 -16.04 -5.33
N ILE A 145 10.91 -16.18 -4.61
CA ILE A 145 10.58 -15.38 -3.44
C ILE A 145 10.62 -16.24 -2.19
N GLN A 146 11.51 -15.90 -1.26
CA GLN A 146 11.51 -16.44 0.09
C GLN A 146 10.85 -15.45 1.05
N VAL A 147 9.89 -15.91 1.86
CA VAL A 147 9.18 -15.06 2.84
C VAL A 147 9.57 -15.46 4.25
N VAL A 148 10.10 -14.52 5.02
CA VAL A 148 10.40 -14.63 6.45
C VAL A 148 9.35 -13.83 7.21
N ARG A 149 8.49 -14.51 7.96
CA ARG A 149 7.37 -13.91 8.67
C ARG A 149 7.69 -13.67 10.14
N ASP A 150 6.87 -12.85 10.79
CA ASP A 150 6.91 -12.56 12.24
C ASP A 150 8.31 -12.14 12.70
N THR A 151 9.01 -11.41 11.83
CA THR A 151 10.41 -11.02 12.03
C THR A 151 10.59 -9.53 11.86
N VAL A 152 11.08 -8.87 12.90
CA VAL A 152 11.36 -7.44 12.92
C VAL A 152 12.75 -7.17 12.41
N VAL A 153 12.87 -6.25 11.45
CA VAL A 153 14.15 -5.68 11.03
C VAL A 153 14.45 -4.47 11.90
N ASP A 154 15.58 -4.50 12.59
CA ASP A 154 16.04 -3.44 13.50
C ASP A 154 17.41 -2.86 13.14
N GLY A 155 18.06 -3.37 12.07
CA GLY A 155 19.34 -2.88 11.60
C GLY A 155 19.53 -3.02 10.08
N LEU A 156 20.22 -2.03 9.50
CA LEU A 156 20.67 -2.03 8.10
C LEU A 156 22.14 -1.61 8.07
N ARG A 157 22.99 -2.40 7.45
CA ARG A 157 24.42 -2.10 7.30
C ARG A 157 24.85 -2.32 5.88
N PHE A 158 25.51 -1.33 5.28
CA PHE A 158 26.11 -1.46 3.97
C PHE A 158 27.56 -1.98 4.08
N GLU A 159 27.87 -2.99 3.30
CA GLU A 159 29.19 -3.60 3.20
C GLU A 159 29.88 -3.12 1.92
N SER A 160 30.84 -2.23 2.05
CA SER A 160 31.53 -1.61 0.91
C SER A 160 32.35 -2.61 0.09
N GLU A 161 32.89 -3.66 0.72
CA GLU A 161 33.70 -4.67 0.04
C GLU A 161 32.87 -5.54 -0.94
N THR A 162 31.65 -5.90 -0.54
CA THR A 162 30.74 -6.73 -1.33
C THR A 162 29.69 -5.92 -2.08
N GLN A 163 29.64 -4.61 -1.89
CA GLN A 163 28.62 -3.73 -2.45
C GLN A 163 27.21 -4.24 -2.17
N SER A 164 26.96 -4.71 -0.93
CA SER A 164 25.69 -5.32 -0.51
C SER A 164 25.24 -4.83 0.86
N TRP A 165 23.97 -4.99 1.12
CA TRP A 165 23.33 -4.65 2.38
C TRP A 165 23.16 -5.89 3.26
N GLN A 166 23.52 -5.79 4.52
CA GLN A 166 23.11 -6.71 5.58
C GLN A 166 21.83 -6.19 6.23
N VAL A 167 20.82 -7.03 6.26
CA VAL A 167 19.55 -6.79 6.97
C VAL A 167 19.59 -7.55 8.28
N LEU A 168 19.43 -6.84 9.39
CA LEU A 168 19.62 -7.36 10.75
C LEU A 168 18.31 -7.35 11.53
N GLY A 169 18.19 -8.29 12.46
CA GLY A 169 17.09 -8.37 13.43
C GLY A 169 17.54 -9.13 14.66
N SER A 170 17.23 -8.59 15.85
CA SER A 170 17.62 -9.17 17.15
C SER A 170 19.12 -9.53 17.23
N GLY A 171 19.96 -8.63 16.68
CA GLY A 171 21.42 -8.78 16.67
C GLY A 171 21.97 -9.81 15.65
N SER A 172 21.12 -10.47 14.87
CA SER A 172 21.52 -11.48 13.89
C SER A 172 21.27 -11.01 12.46
N ARG A 173 22.08 -11.52 11.51
CA ARG A 173 21.84 -11.27 10.07
C ARG A 173 20.67 -12.12 9.57
N LEU A 174 19.61 -11.43 9.13
CA LEU A 174 18.42 -12.06 8.53
C LEU A 174 18.58 -12.30 7.03
N ALA A 175 19.20 -11.35 6.32
CA ALA A 175 19.45 -11.43 4.89
C ALA A 175 20.69 -10.62 4.49
N GLN A 176 21.24 -10.94 3.31
CA GLN A 176 22.21 -10.11 2.60
C GLN A 176 21.78 -10.00 1.14
N ALA A 177 21.77 -8.79 0.59
CA ALA A 177 21.32 -8.54 -0.77
C ALA A 177 22.00 -7.30 -1.38
N GLU A 178 22.12 -7.27 -2.70
CA GLU A 178 22.61 -6.09 -3.44
C GLU A 178 21.65 -4.92 -3.29
N HIS A 179 20.36 -5.20 -3.19
CA HIS A 179 19.31 -4.19 -3.07
C HIS A 179 18.41 -4.46 -1.87
N VAL A 180 18.06 -3.38 -1.15
CA VAL A 180 17.05 -3.40 -0.10
C VAL A 180 15.92 -2.44 -0.45
N VAL A 181 14.67 -2.90 -0.33
CA VAL A 181 13.47 -2.08 -0.58
C VAL A 181 12.68 -1.91 0.72
N LEU A 182 12.53 -0.67 1.16
CA LEU A 182 11.73 -0.31 2.32
C LEU A 182 10.25 -0.19 1.93
N ALA A 183 9.44 -1.17 2.32
CA ALA A 183 8.00 -1.24 2.06
C ALA A 183 7.18 -1.48 3.34
N ALA A 184 7.74 -1.13 4.50
CA ALA A 184 7.22 -1.40 5.84
C ALA A 184 6.16 -0.40 6.33
N GLY A 185 5.54 0.38 5.44
CA GLY A 185 4.55 1.39 5.83
C GLY A 185 5.13 2.40 6.83
N PRO A 186 4.50 2.63 8.00
CA PRO A 186 5.01 3.56 9.02
C PRO A 186 6.40 3.19 9.55
N GLY A 187 6.75 1.90 9.54
CA GLY A 187 8.08 1.40 9.94
C GLY A 187 9.23 1.93 9.08
N CYS A 188 8.95 2.45 7.89
CA CYS A 188 9.96 3.09 7.04
C CYS A 188 10.64 4.29 7.71
N THR A 189 9.96 4.99 8.63
CA THR A 189 10.57 6.09 9.40
C THR A 189 11.79 5.61 10.19
N HIS A 190 11.64 4.51 10.93
CA HIS A 190 12.69 3.92 11.73
C HIS A 190 13.81 3.35 10.86
N LEU A 191 13.46 2.62 9.79
CA LEU A 191 14.43 2.00 8.88
C LEU A 191 15.28 3.04 8.13
N LEU A 192 14.69 4.17 7.74
CA LEU A 192 15.43 5.28 7.14
C LEU A 192 16.42 5.91 8.14
N ALA A 193 16.01 6.11 9.39
CA ALA A 193 16.89 6.66 10.43
C ALA A 193 18.08 5.74 10.69
N ILE A 194 17.88 4.42 10.76
CA ILE A 194 18.96 3.43 10.92
C ILE A 194 19.93 3.47 9.74
N ALA A 195 19.41 3.46 8.52
CA ALA A 195 20.23 3.43 7.31
C ALA A 195 21.12 4.67 7.17
N THR A 196 20.62 5.85 7.49
CA THR A 196 21.37 7.11 7.43
C THR A 196 22.39 7.27 8.57
N SER A 197 22.08 6.75 9.77
CA SER A 197 23.03 6.76 10.91
C SER A 197 24.25 5.87 10.67
N SER A 198 24.07 4.72 10.01
CA SER A 198 25.16 3.82 9.67
C SER A 198 26.16 4.42 8.68
N THR A 199 25.72 5.35 7.83
CA THR A 199 26.60 6.08 6.88
C THR A 199 27.43 7.16 7.57
N ALA A 200 26.89 7.84 8.57
CA ALA A 200 27.60 8.88 9.31
C ALA A 200 28.80 8.31 10.12
N ALA A 201 28.68 7.08 10.60
CA ALA A 201 29.75 6.43 11.36
C ALA A 201 30.98 6.05 10.50
N VAL A 202 30.84 5.88 9.19
CA VAL A 202 31.92 5.54 8.25
C VAL A 202 32.73 6.78 7.83
N THR A 203 32.15 7.98 7.91
CA THR A 203 32.77 9.24 7.45
C THR A 203 33.26 10.16 8.58
N ALA A 204 32.90 9.87 9.83
CA ALA A 204 33.27 10.70 10.98
C ALA A 204 34.66 10.37 11.52
N THR A 205 35.61 11.29 11.35
CA THR A 205 36.79 11.40 12.20
C THR A 205 36.33 11.75 13.64
N PRO A 206 36.97 11.20 14.72
CA PRO A 206 36.42 11.23 16.08
C PRO A 206 36.45 12.58 16.80
N THR A 207 36.34 13.69 16.12
CA THR A 207 36.50 15.05 16.69
C THR A 207 35.33 16.02 16.44
N SER A 208 34.21 15.57 15.91
CA SER A 208 33.06 16.46 15.71
C SER A 208 31.83 16.00 16.52
N THR A 209 31.23 16.95 17.24
CA THR A 209 29.86 16.80 17.81
C THR A 209 28.90 16.29 16.73
N PRO A 210 27.99 15.36 17.06
CA PRO A 210 27.05 14.84 16.09
C PRO A 210 26.16 15.98 15.57
N GLU A 211 26.39 16.37 14.34
CA GLU A 211 25.54 17.29 13.61
C GLU A 211 24.23 16.53 13.26
N ALA A 212 23.09 17.17 13.51
CA ALA A 212 21.79 16.57 13.21
C ALA A 212 21.75 16.16 11.72
N PRO A 213 21.11 15.04 11.36
CA PRO A 213 21.10 14.54 10.00
C PRO A 213 20.57 15.61 9.03
N ALA A 214 21.39 15.93 8.04
CA ALA A 214 21.22 17.08 7.13
C ALA A 214 20.00 16.96 6.18
N THR A 215 19.36 15.79 6.10
CA THR A 215 18.15 15.58 5.28
C THR A 215 16.95 15.35 6.18
N PRO A 216 15.90 16.20 6.11
CA PRO A 216 14.67 15.91 6.83
C PRO A 216 14.12 14.57 6.34
N ALA A 217 14.07 13.58 7.21
CA ALA A 217 13.36 12.33 6.93
C ALA A 217 11.95 12.70 6.46
N ALA A 218 11.48 12.08 5.37
CA ALA A 218 10.14 12.35 4.87
C ALA A 218 9.13 12.15 6.01
N PRO A 219 8.30 13.15 6.34
CA PRO A 219 7.42 13.10 7.50
C PRO A 219 6.27 12.12 7.20
N PHE A 220 6.43 10.88 7.64
CA PHE A 220 5.37 9.88 7.53
C PHE A 220 4.33 10.08 8.62
N ASP A 221 3.07 10.14 8.19
CA ASP A 221 1.91 10.11 9.08
C ASP A 221 1.38 8.68 9.18
N ALA A 222 1.25 8.19 10.39
CA ALA A 222 0.54 6.95 10.71
C ALA A 222 -0.93 7.27 10.99
N ILE A 223 -1.83 6.68 10.19
CA ILE A 223 -3.28 6.94 10.31
C ILE A 223 -3.98 5.63 10.59
N ARG A 224 -4.47 5.50 11.81
CA ARG A 224 -5.28 4.38 12.24
C ARG A 224 -6.65 4.39 11.53
N GLY A 225 -7.20 3.21 11.27
CA GLY A 225 -8.57 3.06 10.78
C GLY A 225 -9.14 1.73 11.19
N GLN A 226 -10.40 1.76 11.62
CA GLN A 226 -11.19 0.57 11.97
C GLN A 226 -12.27 0.32 10.92
N VAL A 227 -12.40 -0.92 10.52
CA VAL A 227 -13.54 -1.45 9.76
C VAL A 227 -14.47 -2.20 10.70
N THR A 228 -15.76 -2.02 10.51
CA THR A 228 -16.86 -2.72 11.18
C THR A 228 -17.49 -3.71 10.20
N TRP A 229 -17.82 -4.91 10.63
CA TRP A 229 -18.48 -5.88 9.77
C TRP A 229 -19.34 -6.88 10.54
N GLY A 230 -20.29 -7.50 9.84
CA GLY A 230 -21.16 -8.52 10.37
C GLY A 230 -21.68 -9.44 9.27
N PHE A 231 -22.34 -10.54 9.66
CA PHE A 231 -22.90 -11.48 8.69
C PHE A 231 -24.30 -11.05 8.24
N MET A 232 -24.62 -11.35 6.99
CA MET A 232 -25.95 -11.11 6.42
C MET A 232 -27.06 -11.86 7.17
N ALA A 233 -26.77 -13.07 7.66
CA ALA A 233 -27.69 -13.87 8.44
C ALA A 233 -28.09 -13.20 9.77
N GLU A 234 -27.31 -12.26 10.28
CA GLU A 234 -27.62 -11.48 11.49
C GLU A 234 -28.58 -10.32 11.21
N THR A 235 -28.80 -9.98 9.91
CA THR A 235 -29.62 -8.84 9.46
C THR A 235 -30.41 -9.18 8.19
N PRO A 236 -31.24 -10.24 8.19
CA PRO A 236 -31.85 -10.79 6.97
C PRO A 236 -32.75 -9.78 6.24
N ASP A 237 -33.44 -8.90 6.97
CA ASP A 237 -34.41 -7.96 6.43
C ASP A 237 -33.83 -6.52 6.27
N ALA A 238 -32.53 -6.33 6.40
CA ALA A 238 -31.93 -5.01 6.27
C ALA A 238 -32.03 -4.49 4.82
N PRO A 239 -32.54 -3.27 4.61
CA PRO A 239 -32.63 -2.67 3.27
C PRO A 239 -31.25 -2.19 2.82
N LEU A 240 -30.44 -3.09 2.26
CA LEU A 240 -29.08 -2.79 1.84
C LEU A 240 -29.03 -2.16 0.46
N PRO A 241 -28.08 -1.25 0.18
CA PRO A 241 -27.82 -0.80 -1.17
C PRO A 241 -27.41 -2.00 -2.05
N SER A 242 -27.85 -2.01 -3.30
CA SER A 242 -27.58 -3.10 -4.26
C SER A 242 -26.13 -3.17 -4.71
N THR A 243 -25.38 -2.09 -4.51
CA THR A 243 -23.98 -1.94 -4.95
C THR A 243 -23.14 -1.33 -3.83
N PRO A 244 -21.81 -1.61 -3.82
CA PRO A 244 -20.90 -0.93 -2.91
C PRO A 244 -20.96 0.59 -3.05
N ILE A 245 -20.87 1.28 -1.92
CA ILE A 245 -20.84 2.73 -1.84
C ILE A 245 -19.53 3.22 -1.23
N ASN A 246 -19.12 4.45 -1.59
CA ASN A 246 -17.96 5.14 -1.07
C ASN A 246 -18.25 6.64 -0.92
N GLY A 247 -17.47 7.35 -0.10
CA GLY A 247 -17.56 8.82 0.06
C GLY A 247 -17.53 9.26 1.51
N ARG A 248 -18.57 8.99 2.27
CA ARG A 248 -18.68 9.21 3.72
C ARG A 248 -18.35 7.93 4.50
N GLY A 249 -17.21 7.33 4.26
CA GLY A 249 -16.94 5.94 4.54
C GLY A 249 -17.30 5.08 3.33
N SER A 250 -17.11 3.78 3.44
CA SER A 250 -17.54 2.81 2.44
C SER A 250 -18.47 1.78 3.08
N PHE A 251 -19.41 1.28 2.30
CA PHE A 251 -20.22 0.12 2.67
C PHE A 251 -20.23 -0.87 1.50
N VAL A 252 -19.99 -2.14 1.81
CA VAL A 252 -19.98 -3.23 0.83
C VAL A 252 -20.87 -4.34 1.33
N PRO A 253 -22.05 -4.55 0.72
CA PRO A 253 -22.94 -5.66 1.04
C PRO A 253 -22.49 -6.95 0.34
N HIS A 254 -22.98 -8.09 0.81
CA HIS A 254 -22.92 -9.40 0.15
C HIS A 254 -21.50 -9.83 -0.27
N VAL A 255 -20.58 -9.83 0.67
CA VAL A 255 -19.23 -10.35 0.46
C VAL A 255 -19.14 -11.78 0.97
N PRO A 256 -18.82 -12.77 0.12
CA PRO A 256 -18.68 -14.15 0.57
C PRO A 256 -17.48 -14.31 1.50
N THR A 257 -17.70 -14.96 2.64
CA THR A 257 -16.64 -15.40 3.57
C THR A 257 -16.78 -16.92 3.81
N PRO A 258 -15.78 -17.58 4.38
CA PRO A 258 -15.90 -19.00 4.72
C PRO A 258 -17.08 -19.32 5.65
N GLU A 259 -17.47 -18.35 6.50
CA GLU A 259 -18.52 -18.50 7.50
C GLU A 259 -19.90 -18.03 7.00
N GLY A 260 -19.98 -17.45 5.80
CA GLY A 260 -21.21 -16.94 5.20
C GLY A 260 -21.04 -15.54 4.60
N ASP A 261 -22.09 -15.03 3.96
CA ASP A 261 -22.07 -13.68 3.40
C ASP A 261 -22.01 -12.61 4.48
N ALA A 262 -21.18 -11.61 4.28
CA ALA A 262 -20.94 -10.52 5.21
C ALA A 262 -21.12 -9.16 4.56
N TRP A 263 -21.39 -8.15 5.37
CA TRP A 263 -21.31 -6.74 5.02
C TRP A 263 -20.11 -6.08 5.72
N PHE A 264 -19.49 -5.11 5.04
CA PHE A 264 -18.34 -4.36 5.56
C PHE A 264 -18.60 -2.86 5.50
N LEU A 265 -18.30 -2.18 6.60
CA LEU A 265 -18.57 -0.76 6.81
C LEU A 265 -17.33 -0.05 7.35
N GLY A 266 -17.03 1.10 6.82
CA GLY A 266 -15.92 1.93 7.30
C GLY A 266 -15.07 2.51 6.18
N SER A 267 -13.94 3.03 6.52
CA SER A 267 -13.23 2.91 7.81
C SER A 267 -13.13 4.28 8.49
N THR A 268 -12.84 4.26 9.78
CA THR A 268 -12.45 5.47 10.52
C THR A 268 -11.10 6.00 10.04
N TYR A 269 -10.76 7.22 10.46
CA TYR A 269 -9.55 7.93 10.03
C TYR A 269 -8.99 8.77 11.19
N ASP A 270 -8.20 8.11 12.04
CA ASP A 270 -7.69 8.69 13.27
C ASP A 270 -6.18 8.92 13.20
N ARG A 271 -5.77 10.16 13.52
CA ARG A 271 -4.36 10.60 13.58
C ARG A 271 -3.82 10.70 14.99
N THR A 272 -4.68 10.57 15.99
CA THR A 272 -4.37 10.95 17.38
C THR A 272 -4.22 9.77 18.32
N HIS A 273 -4.84 8.63 18.04
CA HIS A 273 -4.85 7.47 18.91
C HIS A 273 -3.97 6.35 18.39
N PRO A 274 -2.85 6.05 19.05
CA PRO A 274 -1.90 5.03 18.59
C PRO A 274 -2.34 3.59 18.90
N HIS A 275 -3.40 3.38 19.70
CA HIS A 275 -3.81 2.02 20.07
C HIS A 275 -4.39 1.25 18.89
N LEU A 276 -4.07 -0.04 18.82
CA LEU A 276 -4.43 -0.92 17.72
C LEU A 276 -5.62 -1.85 18.09
N GLY A 277 -6.29 -1.59 19.20
CA GLY A 277 -7.51 -2.30 19.59
C GLY A 277 -8.73 -1.84 18.79
N VAL A 278 -9.71 -2.73 18.65
CA VAL A 278 -11.05 -2.41 18.16
C VAL A 278 -11.78 -1.64 19.27
N THR A 279 -12.55 -0.59 18.90
CA THR A 279 -13.35 0.22 19.83
C THR A 279 -14.80 0.32 19.41
N GLU A 280 -15.68 0.47 20.38
CA GLU A 280 -17.10 0.69 20.17
C GLU A 280 -17.38 2.09 19.57
N GLU A 281 -16.58 3.08 19.93
CA GLU A 281 -16.68 4.44 19.39
C GLU A 281 -16.47 4.45 17.87
N ASP A 282 -15.52 3.67 17.38
CA ASP A 282 -15.29 3.53 15.94
C ASP A 282 -16.41 2.75 15.24
N HIS A 283 -17.00 1.75 15.90
CA HIS A 283 -18.19 1.08 15.37
C HIS A 283 -19.35 2.07 15.22
N ALA A 284 -19.63 2.84 16.26
CA ALA A 284 -20.67 3.86 16.24
C ALA A 284 -20.38 4.95 15.20
N PHE A 285 -19.13 5.39 15.09
CA PHE A 285 -18.71 6.37 14.07
C PHE A 285 -18.99 5.85 12.65
N ASN A 286 -18.60 4.61 12.34
CA ASN A 286 -18.83 4.02 11.04
C ASN A 286 -20.34 3.93 10.73
N LEU A 287 -21.15 3.50 11.69
CA LEU A 287 -22.60 3.42 11.54
C LEU A 287 -23.24 4.79 11.30
N ASN A 288 -22.82 5.82 12.04
CA ASN A 288 -23.31 7.18 11.87
C ASN A 288 -22.98 7.73 10.47
N ARG A 289 -21.81 7.41 9.94
CA ARG A 289 -21.44 7.79 8.56
C ARG A 289 -22.31 7.11 7.51
N LEU A 290 -22.71 5.86 7.73
CA LEU A 290 -23.67 5.18 6.86
C LEU A 290 -25.05 5.83 6.96
N ALA A 291 -25.51 6.19 8.16
CA ALA A 291 -26.81 6.83 8.39
C ALA A 291 -26.98 8.16 7.64
N GLU A 292 -25.89 8.88 7.38
CA GLU A 292 -25.91 10.12 6.56
C GLU A 292 -26.37 9.88 5.11
N LEU A 293 -26.22 8.66 4.59
CA LEU A 293 -26.56 8.31 3.20
C LEU A 293 -27.74 7.30 3.13
N TYR A 294 -27.76 6.36 4.06
CA TYR A 294 -28.70 5.22 4.10
C TYR A 294 -29.22 5.03 5.54
N PRO A 295 -30.11 5.92 6.02
CA PRO A 295 -30.59 5.90 7.42
C PRO A 295 -31.31 4.58 7.76
N ASP A 296 -32.15 4.06 6.86
CA ASP A 296 -32.88 2.82 7.11
C ASP A 296 -31.96 1.61 7.20
N THR A 297 -30.92 1.56 6.35
CA THR A 297 -29.86 0.54 6.43
C THR A 297 -29.13 0.64 7.76
N ALA A 298 -28.71 1.82 8.15
CA ALA A 298 -27.97 2.02 9.41
C ALA A 298 -28.84 1.64 10.63
N GLN A 299 -30.13 1.98 10.63
CA GLN A 299 -31.07 1.59 11.67
C GLN A 299 -31.20 0.06 11.76
N ALA A 300 -31.32 -0.62 10.63
CA ALA A 300 -31.43 -2.09 10.59
C ALA A 300 -30.13 -2.79 11.07
N LEU A 301 -28.95 -2.19 10.79
CA LEU A 301 -27.67 -2.76 11.24
C LEU A 301 -27.31 -2.42 12.70
N ALA A 302 -27.91 -1.39 13.29
CA ALA A 302 -27.57 -0.90 14.64
C ALA A 302 -27.61 -1.99 15.73
N PRO A 303 -28.60 -2.92 15.80
CA PRO A 303 -28.61 -3.98 16.80
C PRO A 303 -27.42 -4.95 16.69
N VAL A 304 -26.96 -5.25 15.48
CA VAL A 304 -25.80 -6.12 15.26
C VAL A 304 -24.52 -5.35 15.58
N VAL A 305 -24.43 -4.10 15.15
CA VAL A 305 -23.26 -3.25 15.45
C VAL A 305 -23.03 -3.10 16.95
N SER A 306 -24.10 -2.92 17.73
CA SER A 306 -23.99 -2.74 19.19
C SER A 306 -23.73 -4.01 19.99
N ARG A 307 -24.00 -5.21 19.44
CA ARG A 307 -23.92 -6.46 20.21
C ARG A 307 -22.92 -7.46 19.68
N HIS A 308 -22.71 -7.49 18.36
CA HIS A 308 -22.03 -8.59 17.68
C HIS A 308 -21.07 -8.11 16.59
N ALA A 309 -20.89 -6.79 16.40
CA ALA A 309 -20.00 -6.29 15.36
C ALA A 309 -18.58 -6.80 15.56
N ARG A 310 -18.01 -7.20 14.44
CA ARG A 310 -16.60 -7.57 14.35
C ARG A 310 -15.83 -6.37 13.85
N GLY A 311 -14.62 -6.21 14.35
CA GLY A 311 -13.74 -5.11 13.97
C GLY A 311 -12.41 -5.60 13.42
N TRP A 312 -11.87 -4.83 12.51
CA TRP A 312 -10.48 -4.91 12.09
C TRP A 312 -9.85 -3.53 12.18
N VAL A 313 -8.61 -3.47 12.68
CA VAL A 313 -7.85 -2.23 12.81
C VAL A 313 -6.54 -2.36 12.04
N GLY A 314 -6.16 -1.30 11.34
CA GLY A 314 -4.86 -1.21 10.69
C GLY A 314 -4.38 0.22 10.55
N VAL A 315 -3.09 0.37 10.27
CA VAL A 315 -2.43 1.67 10.17
C VAL A 315 -2.01 1.93 8.73
N ARG A 316 -2.49 3.05 8.20
CA ARG A 316 -2.08 3.58 6.90
C ARG A 316 -0.86 4.47 7.08
N CYS A 317 0.06 4.37 6.14
CA CYS A 317 1.21 5.26 6.03
C CYS A 317 0.95 6.29 4.92
N THR A 318 1.06 7.56 5.22
CA THR A 318 0.90 8.64 4.23
C THR A 318 1.90 9.76 4.46
N LEU A 319 2.01 10.65 3.48
CA LEU A 319 2.76 11.90 3.57
C LEU A 319 1.79 13.08 3.51
N HIS A 320 2.24 14.28 3.90
CA HIS A 320 1.41 15.49 3.91
C HIS A 320 0.85 15.83 2.52
N ASP A 321 1.56 15.53 1.44
CA ASP A 321 1.13 15.74 0.05
C ASP A 321 0.24 14.61 -0.49
N ARG A 322 0.00 13.55 0.29
CA ARG A 322 -0.85 12.39 -0.03
C ARG A 322 -0.41 11.60 -1.26
N LEU A 323 0.82 11.78 -1.72
CA LEU A 323 1.43 11.03 -2.81
C LEU A 323 2.35 9.92 -2.26
N PRO A 324 2.47 8.79 -2.96
CA PRO A 324 3.44 7.75 -2.62
C PRO A 324 4.87 8.27 -2.56
N LEU A 325 5.76 7.51 -1.94
CA LEU A 325 7.19 7.74 -1.90
C LEU A 325 7.90 6.57 -2.60
N VAL A 326 8.47 6.81 -3.77
CA VAL A 326 9.03 5.76 -4.64
C VAL A 326 10.38 6.19 -5.19
N GLY A 327 11.38 5.31 -5.09
CA GLY A 327 12.70 5.53 -5.69
C GLY A 327 13.87 5.22 -4.77
N ALA A 328 15.09 5.59 -5.21
CA ALA A 328 16.29 5.45 -4.40
C ALA A 328 16.25 6.36 -3.17
N VAL A 329 16.75 5.87 -2.04
CA VAL A 329 16.88 6.68 -0.82
C VAL A 329 18.04 7.66 -1.00
N ALA A 330 17.77 8.96 -0.83
CA ALA A 330 18.79 9.99 -0.92
C ALA A 330 19.82 9.84 0.22
N ASP A 331 21.06 10.21 -0.06
CA ASP A 331 22.17 10.23 0.90
C ASP A 331 22.48 8.86 1.56
N ALA A 332 21.92 7.76 1.02
CA ALA A 332 22.27 6.40 1.38
C ALA A 332 23.24 5.76 0.36
N PRO A 333 24.00 4.74 0.75
CA PRO A 333 24.75 3.93 -0.22
C PRO A 333 23.85 3.35 -1.30
N THR A 334 24.43 3.02 -2.44
CA THR A 334 23.69 2.42 -3.56
C THR A 334 22.92 1.17 -3.14
N GLY A 335 21.81 0.88 -3.81
CA GLY A 335 21.02 -0.31 -3.55
C GLY A 335 19.96 -0.15 -2.47
N LEU A 336 19.80 1.01 -1.83
CA LEU A 336 18.69 1.27 -0.90
C LEU A 336 17.54 2.01 -1.59
N TRP A 337 16.35 1.43 -1.51
CA TRP A 337 15.15 1.88 -2.21
C TRP A 337 13.95 2.00 -1.26
N ILE A 338 12.96 2.78 -1.65
CA ILE A 338 11.71 2.91 -0.90
C ILE A 338 10.49 2.82 -1.82
N ASN A 339 9.45 2.11 -1.36
CA ASN A 339 8.13 2.03 -1.98
C ASN A 339 7.06 2.04 -0.89
N SER A 340 6.64 3.23 -0.47
CA SER A 340 5.80 3.40 0.71
C SER A 340 4.84 4.59 0.59
N ALA A 341 4.15 4.93 1.68
CA ALA A 341 3.25 6.09 1.82
C ALA A 341 2.02 6.06 0.89
N MET A 342 1.49 4.89 0.59
CA MET A 342 0.31 4.75 -0.29
C MET A 342 -0.97 5.33 0.31
N GLY A 343 -0.99 5.64 1.61
CA GLY A 343 -2.17 6.09 2.34
C GLY A 343 -3.32 5.10 2.24
N SER A 344 -4.50 5.58 1.91
CA SER A 344 -5.70 4.75 1.68
C SER A 344 -5.81 4.22 0.23
N ARG A 345 -4.77 4.38 -0.60
CA ARG A 345 -4.79 4.03 -2.03
C ARG A 345 -3.81 2.92 -2.40
N GLY A 346 -3.36 2.13 -1.43
CA GLY A 346 -2.41 1.04 -1.69
C GLY A 346 -2.91 0.07 -2.75
N LEU A 347 -4.19 -0.28 -2.72
CA LEU A 347 -4.81 -1.16 -3.72
C LEU A 347 -4.86 -0.55 -5.12
N THR A 348 -4.95 0.76 -5.24
CA THR A 348 -4.97 1.43 -6.53
C THR A 348 -3.56 1.69 -7.06
N LEU A 349 -2.60 2.00 -6.18
CA LEU A 349 -1.28 2.52 -6.58
C LEU A 349 -0.14 1.51 -6.41
N GLY A 350 -0.28 0.51 -5.54
CA GLY A 350 0.82 -0.35 -5.10
C GLY A 350 1.53 -1.08 -6.25
N LEU A 351 0.76 -1.66 -7.17
CA LEU A 351 1.31 -2.36 -8.35
C LEU A 351 2.05 -1.38 -9.29
N LEU A 352 1.42 -0.27 -9.63
CA LEU A 352 2.02 0.73 -10.51
C LEU A 352 3.29 1.34 -9.91
N CYS A 353 3.28 1.66 -8.62
CA CYS A 353 4.45 2.17 -7.91
C CYS A 353 5.59 1.15 -7.88
N SER A 354 5.27 -0.14 -7.77
CA SER A 354 6.26 -1.21 -7.85
C SER A 354 6.85 -1.35 -9.25
N GLU A 355 6.05 -1.24 -10.31
CA GLU A 355 6.55 -1.21 -11.69
C GLU A 355 7.49 -0.02 -11.93
N ILE A 356 7.11 1.18 -11.43
CA ILE A 356 7.95 2.38 -11.53
C ILE A 356 9.28 2.19 -10.78
N LEU A 357 9.23 1.64 -9.56
CA LEU A 357 10.44 1.38 -8.77
C LEU A 357 11.36 0.39 -9.47
N VAL A 358 10.80 -0.76 -9.92
CA VAL A 358 11.59 -1.81 -10.58
C VAL A 358 12.18 -1.31 -11.89
N ALA A 359 11.48 -0.47 -12.65
CA ALA A 359 12.03 0.18 -13.83
C ALA A 359 13.25 1.05 -13.50
N GLN A 360 13.23 1.78 -12.37
CA GLN A 360 14.38 2.55 -11.88
C GLN A 360 15.54 1.64 -11.45
N MET A 361 15.25 0.58 -10.68
CA MET A 361 16.24 -0.38 -10.20
C MET A 361 16.98 -1.09 -11.34
N THR A 362 16.29 -1.33 -12.44
CA THR A 362 16.80 -2.09 -13.60
C THR A 362 17.18 -1.19 -14.79
N SER A 363 17.15 0.13 -14.62
CA SER A 363 17.40 1.11 -15.68
C SER A 363 16.54 0.90 -16.93
N GLN A 364 15.32 0.40 -16.75
CA GLN A 364 14.34 0.21 -17.81
C GLN A 364 13.49 1.48 -18.00
N PRO A 365 12.87 1.67 -19.19
CA PRO A 365 11.92 2.75 -19.39
C PRO A 365 10.77 2.72 -18.38
N SER A 366 10.43 3.88 -17.82
CA SER A 366 9.31 4.01 -16.90
C SER A 366 7.98 3.65 -17.58
N PRO A 367 7.06 2.96 -16.88
CA PRO A 367 5.72 2.66 -17.41
C PRO A 367 4.80 3.89 -17.46
N VAL A 368 5.25 5.03 -16.95
CA VAL A 368 4.50 6.29 -16.90
C VAL A 368 5.38 7.48 -17.31
N ASP A 369 4.75 8.59 -17.61
CA ASP A 369 5.43 9.82 -17.99
C ASP A 369 6.33 10.39 -16.87
N ALA A 370 7.41 11.03 -17.25
CA ALA A 370 8.43 11.54 -16.34
C ALA A 370 7.90 12.52 -15.27
N HIS A 371 6.84 13.28 -15.58
CA HIS A 371 6.22 14.18 -14.59
C HIS A 371 5.52 13.42 -13.45
N LEU A 372 4.93 12.27 -13.74
CA LEU A 372 4.31 11.39 -12.73
C LEU A 372 5.38 10.72 -11.86
N VAL A 373 6.49 10.28 -12.47
CA VAL A 373 7.65 9.76 -11.71
C VAL A 373 8.19 10.80 -10.74
N ARG A 374 8.40 12.04 -11.22
CA ARG A 374 8.87 13.15 -10.35
C ARG A 374 7.88 13.45 -9.22
N ALA A 375 6.57 13.39 -9.48
CA ALA A 375 5.55 13.67 -8.47
C ALA A 375 5.61 12.73 -7.26
N ILE A 376 6.03 11.46 -7.45
CA ILE A 376 6.14 10.46 -6.38
C ILE A 376 7.59 10.14 -5.97
N SER A 377 8.57 10.82 -6.57
CA SER A 377 9.99 10.59 -6.30
C SER A 377 10.32 10.68 -4.80
N SER A 378 11.14 9.76 -4.32
CA SER A 378 11.70 9.77 -2.97
C SER A 378 12.52 11.04 -2.68
N GLN A 379 13.07 11.67 -3.71
CA GLN A 379 13.93 12.85 -3.61
C GLN A 379 13.14 14.17 -3.68
N ARG A 380 11.84 14.15 -3.98
CA ARG A 380 11.03 15.37 -4.22
C ARG A 380 11.02 16.40 -3.10
N PHE A 381 11.18 15.96 -1.84
CA PHE A 381 11.24 16.89 -0.69
C PHE A 381 12.59 17.56 -0.56
N ALA A 382 13.69 16.83 -0.78
CA ALA A 382 15.05 17.38 -0.79
C ALA A 382 15.22 18.36 -1.96
N GLU A 383 14.71 18.03 -3.14
CA GLU A 383 14.73 18.93 -4.31
C GLU A 383 13.95 20.23 -4.05
N LYS A 384 12.77 20.14 -3.45
CA LYS A 384 11.99 21.32 -3.07
C LYS A 384 12.71 22.19 -2.04
N ALA A 385 13.36 21.58 -1.05
CA ALA A 385 14.13 22.30 -0.03
C ALA A 385 15.32 23.04 -0.67
N LYS A 386 16.11 22.36 -1.53
CA LYS A 386 17.21 22.97 -2.28
C LYS A 386 16.75 24.14 -3.16
N ALA A 387 15.65 23.96 -3.90
CA ALA A 387 15.07 25.02 -4.73
C ALA A 387 14.58 26.25 -3.94
N LYS A 388 14.11 26.04 -2.69
CA LYS A 388 13.72 27.15 -1.80
C LYS A 388 14.95 27.92 -1.31
N MET A 389 16.03 27.23 -0.94
CA MET A 389 17.28 27.86 -0.47
C MET A 389 17.99 28.68 -1.57
N GLN A 390 17.83 28.30 -2.84
CA GLN A 390 18.40 29.04 -3.97
C GLN A 390 17.63 30.31 -4.35
N ARG A 391 16.41 30.50 -3.81
CA ARG A 391 15.54 31.68 -4.07
C ARG A 391 15.59 32.72 -2.94
N THR A 392 16.19 32.37 -1.81
CA THR A 392 16.48 33.27 -0.68
C THR A 392 17.92 33.73 -0.71
#